data_3e13b9428bb3d9beb0cf036c6d107ffd
#
_entry.id   3e13b9428bb3d9beb0cf036c6d107ffd
#
_cell.length_a   1.000
_cell.length_b   1.000
_cell.length_c   1.000
_cell.angle_alpha   90.00
_cell.angle_beta   90.00
_cell.angle_gamma   90.00
#
_symmetry.space_group_name_H-M   'P 1'
#
loop_
_entity.id
_entity.type
_entity.pdbx_description
1 polymer ?
#
loop_
_entity_poly.entity_id
_entity_poly.type
_entity_poly.pdbx_seq_one_letter_code
_entity_poly.pdbx_strand_id
1 'polypeptide(L)'
;MNLQIAPKLLPILTAKQRFVVVYGGRGSGKSYGLGSLSLLKALKGQKIGAFREFQNSIDDSVHSLLASQIGSYELEDFEVQNNQILFNGEVAFKFRGLARNVEAVKSMFGFNLFWVEEAQTISFESLKALTPTLREQGSQIWLSGNPRSSTDAFSERFIKPFEKQLNRDGIYEDDMHLVIRMNYEDNPWFVKTPLEQERVHDRQNLPRAMYEHIWEGKHLDTV
;
A
#
# COMPACT_ATOMS: atom_id res chain seq x y z
N MET A 1 -19.30 11.80 5.79
CA MET A 1 -18.28 10.73 5.84
C MET A 1 -17.15 11.15 6.77
N ASN A 2 -16.85 10.35 7.78
CA ASN A 2 -15.75 10.64 8.74
C ASN A 2 -14.64 9.59 8.53
N LEU A 3 -13.68 9.91 7.65
CA LEU A 3 -12.56 9.02 7.36
C LEU A 3 -11.50 9.11 8.46
N GLN A 4 -11.09 7.97 8.97
CA GLN A 4 -9.98 7.85 9.90
C GLN A 4 -8.68 7.63 9.13
N ILE A 5 -7.84 8.65 9.05
CA ILE A 5 -6.53 8.59 8.39
C ILE A 5 -5.46 8.97 9.42
N ALA A 6 -4.44 8.13 9.56
CA ALA A 6 -3.32 8.44 10.42
C ALA A 6 -2.61 9.72 9.93
N PRO A 7 -2.22 10.64 10.82
CA PRO A 7 -1.62 11.93 10.45
C PRO A 7 -0.44 11.80 9.49
N LYS A 8 0.36 10.75 9.62
CA LYS A 8 1.55 10.52 8.76
C LYS A 8 1.20 10.28 7.29
N LEU A 9 -0.03 9.89 6.97
CA LEU A 9 -0.51 9.68 5.61
C LEU A 9 -1.16 10.92 4.98
N LEU A 10 -1.38 12.00 5.74
CA LEU A 10 -2.02 13.21 5.23
C LEU A 10 -1.31 13.83 4.02
N PRO A 11 0.05 13.80 3.89
CA PRO A 11 0.72 14.30 2.69
C PRO A 11 0.23 13.66 1.39
N ILE A 12 -0.30 12.42 1.43
CA ILE A 12 -0.81 11.72 0.24
C ILE A 12 -2.05 12.41 -0.34
N LEU A 13 -2.84 13.10 0.47
CA LEU A 13 -4.04 13.82 0.01
C LEU A 13 -3.75 14.85 -1.09
N THR A 14 -2.59 15.48 -1.01
CA THR A 14 -2.16 16.55 -1.94
C THR A 14 -0.99 16.14 -2.82
N ALA A 15 -0.51 14.90 -2.69
CA ALA A 15 0.62 14.38 -3.43
C ALA A 15 0.36 14.38 -4.93
N LYS A 16 1.31 14.91 -5.70
CA LYS A 16 1.31 14.92 -7.17
C LYS A 16 2.38 14.00 -7.76
N GLN A 17 3.24 13.45 -6.93
CA GLN A 17 4.33 12.57 -7.31
C GLN A 17 3.78 11.33 -8.01
N ARG A 18 4.54 10.83 -8.97
CA ARG A 18 4.25 9.60 -9.72
C ARG A 18 4.20 8.39 -8.80
N PHE A 19 5.15 8.29 -7.87
CA PHE A 19 5.28 7.18 -6.94
C PHE A 19 5.01 7.65 -5.51
N VAL A 20 4.04 7.00 -4.88
CA VAL A 20 3.74 7.17 -3.45
C VAL A 20 4.02 5.84 -2.78
N VAL A 21 4.97 5.83 -1.87
CA VAL A 21 5.46 4.63 -1.21
C VAL A 21 5.23 4.75 0.29
N VAL A 22 4.57 3.75 0.87
CA VAL A 22 4.37 3.67 2.32
C VAL A 22 4.90 2.33 2.80
N TYR A 23 5.97 2.35 3.55
CA TYR A 23 6.58 1.13 4.07
C TYR A 23 6.76 1.20 5.59
N GLY A 24 6.85 0.03 6.20
CA GLY A 24 7.05 -0.08 7.64
C GLY A 24 6.50 -1.36 8.22
N GLY A 25 6.65 -1.51 9.52
CA GLY A 25 6.31 -2.72 10.24
C GLY A 25 4.81 -3.00 10.35
N ARG A 26 4.53 -4.10 11.02
CA ARG A 26 3.18 -4.56 11.34
C ARG A 26 2.45 -3.55 12.25
N GLY A 27 1.13 -3.47 12.10
CA GLY A 27 0.30 -2.63 12.96
C GLY A 27 0.35 -1.13 12.68
N SER A 28 1.08 -0.71 11.65
CA SER A 28 1.19 0.72 11.28
C SER A 28 -0.09 1.34 10.74
N GLY A 29 -1.05 0.53 10.25
CA GLY A 29 -2.28 1.03 9.66
C GLY A 29 -2.13 1.53 8.20
N LYS A 30 -1.00 1.24 7.55
CA LYS A 30 -0.73 1.71 6.17
C LYS A 30 -1.75 1.22 5.15
N SER A 31 -2.10 -0.07 5.13
CA SER A 31 -3.09 -0.60 4.19
C SER A 31 -4.48 -0.02 4.45
N TYR A 32 -4.88 0.11 5.72
CA TYR A 32 -6.15 0.74 6.09
C TYR A 32 -6.23 2.20 5.63
N GLY A 33 -5.19 2.98 5.89
CA GLY A 33 -5.13 4.38 5.48
C GLY A 33 -5.12 4.56 3.96
N LEU A 34 -4.35 3.75 3.22
CA LEU A 34 -4.34 3.77 1.76
C LEU A 34 -5.68 3.31 1.17
N GLY A 35 -6.35 2.35 1.80
CA GLY A 35 -7.73 1.97 1.44
C GLY A 35 -8.67 3.16 1.52
N SER A 36 -8.69 3.86 2.65
CA SER A 36 -9.52 5.07 2.83
C SER A 36 -9.18 6.17 1.81
N LEU A 37 -7.90 6.41 1.55
CA LEU A 37 -7.45 7.39 0.57
C LEU A 37 -7.82 6.99 -0.87
N SER A 38 -7.76 5.70 -1.20
CA SER A 38 -8.17 5.20 -2.51
C SER A 38 -9.68 5.33 -2.73
N LEU A 39 -10.49 5.11 -1.68
CA LEU A 39 -11.94 5.38 -1.74
C LEU A 39 -12.24 6.86 -2.01
N LEU A 40 -11.48 7.79 -1.42
CA LEU A 40 -11.60 9.22 -1.74
C LEU A 40 -11.33 9.52 -3.22
N LYS A 41 -10.37 8.82 -3.83
CA LYS A 41 -10.09 8.93 -5.27
C LYS A 41 -11.24 8.36 -6.10
N ALA A 42 -11.78 7.21 -5.71
CA ALA A 42 -12.92 6.60 -6.37
C ALA A 42 -14.18 7.48 -6.32
N LEU A 43 -14.44 8.13 -5.19
CA LEU A 43 -15.52 9.12 -5.04
C LEU A 43 -15.39 10.33 -5.98
N LYS A 44 -14.16 10.61 -6.45
CA LYS A 44 -13.88 11.64 -7.47
C LYS A 44 -13.92 11.08 -8.91
N GLY A 45 -14.42 9.86 -9.09
CA GLY A 45 -14.53 9.21 -10.40
C GLY A 45 -13.23 8.60 -10.93
N GLN A 46 -12.18 8.49 -10.10
CA GLN A 46 -10.94 7.85 -10.52
C GLN A 46 -11.06 6.32 -10.50
N LYS A 47 -10.38 5.66 -11.44
CA LYS A 47 -10.31 4.19 -11.53
C LYS A 47 -9.00 3.69 -10.92
N ILE A 48 -9.10 2.68 -10.06
CA ILE A 48 -8.00 2.13 -9.29
C ILE A 48 -7.78 0.66 -9.65
N GLY A 49 -6.56 0.30 -10.03
CA GLY A 49 -6.11 -1.08 -10.10
C GLY A 49 -5.39 -1.45 -8.82
N ALA A 50 -5.85 -2.47 -8.13
CA ALA A 50 -5.21 -2.98 -6.92
C ALA A 50 -4.52 -4.32 -7.20
N PHE A 51 -3.25 -4.42 -6.84
CA PHE A 51 -2.38 -5.53 -7.22
C PHE A 51 -1.64 -6.12 -6.02
N ARG A 52 -1.39 -7.43 -6.10
CA ARG A 52 -0.35 -8.18 -5.38
C ARG A 52 0.45 -8.99 -6.37
N GLU A 53 1.72 -9.29 -6.08
CA GLU A 53 2.49 -10.24 -6.91
C GLU A 53 1.81 -11.60 -6.93
N PHE A 54 1.55 -12.15 -5.74
CA PHE A 54 0.85 -13.42 -5.56
C PHE A 54 -0.53 -13.16 -4.97
N GLN A 55 -1.56 -13.45 -5.72
CA GLN A 55 -2.93 -13.40 -5.24
C GLN A 55 -3.50 -14.82 -5.24
N ASN A 56 -3.59 -15.43 -4.07
CA ASN A 56 -4.12 -16.79 -3.90
C ASN A 56 -5.65 -16.79 -3.86
N SER A 57 -6.24 -15.76 -3.26
CA SER A 57 -7.68 -15.51 -3.29
C SER A 57 -7.94 -13.99 -3.36
N ILE A 58 -9.10 -13.62 -3.87
CA ILE A 58 -9.55 -12.22 -3.89
C ILE A 58 -9.92 -11.80 -2.47
N ASP A 59 -10.45 -12.72 -1.66
CA ASP A 59 -10.93 -12.47 -0.31
C ASP A 59 -9.82 -12.10 0.68
N ASP A 60 -8.58 -12.54 0.44
CA ASP A 60 -7.41 -12.22 1.27
C ASP A 60 -6.71 -10.92 0.84
N SER A 61 -7.36 -10.09 0.05
CA SER A 61 -6.76 -8.94 -0.61
C SER A 61 -7.29 -7.60 -0.08
N VAL A 62 -6.80 -6.53 -0.69
CA VAL A 62 -7.34 -5.17 -0.60
C VAL A 62 -8.86 -5.13 -0.83
N HIS A 63 -9.43 -6.08 -1.58
CA HIS A 63 -10.87 -6.20 -1.83
C HIS A 63 -11.66 -6.30 -0.53
N SER A 64 -11.34 -7.25 0.36
CA SER A 64 -12.03 -7.40 1.65
C SER A 64 -11.88 -6.17 2.54
N LEU A 65 -10.69 -5.55 2.54
CA LEU A 65 -10.46 -4.31 3.26
C LEU A 65 -11.39 -3.20 2.77
N LEU A 66 -11.44 -2.97 1.45
CA LEU A 66 -12.29 -1.95 0.86
C LEU A 66 -13.78 -2.22 1.06
N ALA A 67 -14.21 -3.48 0.93
CA ALA A 67 -15.58 -3.88 1.20
C ALA A 67 -15.99 -3.56 2.65
N SER A 68 -15.11 -3.86 3.62
CA SER A 68 -15.32 -3.53 5.03
C SER A 68 -15.38 -2.01 5.25
N GLN A 69 -14.51 -1.25 4.62
CA GLN A 69 -14.50 0.21 4.74
C GLN A 69 -15.73 0.85 4.10
N ILE A 70 -16.16 0.38 2.93
CA ILE A 70 -17.40 0.84 2.26
C ILE A 70 -18.59 0.67 3.21
N GLY A 71 -18.72 -0.51 3.84
CA GLY A 71 -19.77 -0.76 4.81
C GLY A 71 -19.67 0.14 6.04
N SER A 72 -18.47 0.27 6.61
CA SER A 72 -18.23 1.08 7.82
C SER A 72 -18.43 2.58 7.61
N TYR A 73 -18.18 3.07 6.40
CA TYR A 73 -18.38 4.47 6.02
C TYR A 73 -19.78 4.75 5.43
N GLU A 74 -20.63 3.71 5.35
CA GLU A 74 -21.99 3.81 4.81
C GLU A 74 -22.04 4.43 3.39
N LEU A 75 -21.15 3.95 2.51
CA LEU A 75 -21.03 4.44 1.13
C LEU A 75 -21.99 3.68 0.20
N GLU A 76 -23.23 4.14 0.10
CA GLU A 76 -24.33 3.45 -0.59
C GLU A 76 -24.15 3.36 -2.12
N ASP A 77 -23.38 4.28 -2.73
CA ASP A 77 -23.18 4.32 -4.20
C ASP A 77 -22.13 3.30 -4.68
N PHE A 78 -21.52 2.54 -3.77
CA PHE A 78 -20.57 1.48 -4.09
C PHE A 78 -21.26 0.11 -4.12
N GLU A 79 -21.01 -0.65 -5.18
CA GLU A 79 -21.42 -2.05 -5.32
C GLU A 79 -20.20 -2.96 -5.29
N VAL A 80 -20.10 -3.80 -4.26
CA VAL A 80 -18.99 -4.75 -4.09
C VAL A 80 -19.34 -6.04 -4.83
N GLN A 81 -18.57 -6.36 -5.88
CA GLN A 81 -18.67 -7.59 -6.67
C GLN A 81 -17.43 -8.47 -6.40
N ASN A 82 -17.45 -9.74 -6.84
CA ASN A 82 -16.39 -10.71 -6.52
C ASN A 82 -14.98 -10.29 -6.93
N ASN A 83 -14.80 -9.61 -8.06
CA ASN A 83 -13.49 -9.27 -8.62
C ASN A 83 -13.31 -7.78 -8.95
N GLN A 84 -14.28 -6.97 -8.61
CA GLN A 84 -14.26 -5.52 -8.81
C GLN A 84 -15.21 -4.82 -7.84
N ILE A 85 -15.06 -3.51 -7.73
CA ILE A 85 -16.00 -2.66 -7.00
C ILE A 85 -16.44 -1.56 -7.98
N LEU A 86 -17.74 -1.37 -8.06
CA LEU A 86 -18.35 -0.31 -8.88
C LEU A 86 -18.64 0.91 -8.00
N PHE A 87 -18.64 2.08 -8.62
CA PHE A 87 -19.14 3.33 -8.05
C PHE A 87 -20.10 3.96 -9.06
N ASN A 88 -21.35 4.20 -8.68
CA ASN A 88 -22.42 4.64 -9.58
C ASN A 88 -22.55 3.78 -10.85
N GLY A 89 -22.38 2.46 -10.73
CA GLY A 89 -22.47 1.52 -11.84
C GLY A 89 -21.22 1.42 -12.72
N GLU A 90 -20.20 2.26 -12.50
CA GLU A 90 -18.94 2.25 -13.25
C GLU A 90 -17.82 1.59 -12.44
N VAL A 91 -16.85 0.97 -13.12
CA VAL A 91 -15.72 0.33 -12.45
C VAL A 91 -14.88 1.36 -11.70
N ALA A 92 -14.82 1.24 -10.38
CA ALA A 92 -13.95 2.04 -9.51
C ALA A 92 -12.67 1.28 -9.15
N PHE A 93 -12.78 -0.01 -8.83
CA PHE A 93 -11.63 -0.86 -8.49
C PHE A 93 -11.63 -2.15 -9.30
N LYS A 94 -10.44 -2.55 -9.77
CA LYS A 94 -10.13 -3.90 -10.26
C LYS A 94 -8.99 -4.50 -9.47
N PHE A 95 -9.09 -5.81 -9.22
CA PHE A 95 -8.12 -6.57 -8.42
C PHE A 95 -7.43 -7.63 -9.26
N ARG A 96 -6.09 -7.71 -9.19
CA ARG A 96 -5.31 -8.65 -9.99
C ARG A 96 -4.03 -9.10 -9.28
N GLY A 97 -3.68 -10.39 -9.49
CA GLY A 97 -2.33 -10.91 -9.23
C GLY A 97 -1.41 -10.66 -10.42
N LEU A 98 -0.16 -10.32 -10.17
CA LEU A 98 0.81 -9.99 -11.21
C LEU A 98 1.56 -11.23 -11.73
N ALA A 99 1.99 -12.14 -10.84
CA ALA A 99 2.89 -13.25 -11.18
C ALA A 99 2.38 -14.19 -12.28
N ARG A 100 1.07 -14.39 -12.37
CA ARG A 100 0.48 -15.31 -13.38
C ARG A 100 0.04 -14.63 -14.65
N ASN A 101 -0.10 -13.32 -14.66
CA ASN A 101 -0.69 -12.63 -15.81
C ASN A 101 -0.26 -11.16 -15.91
N VAL A 102 1.04 -10.92 -15.93
CA VAL A 102 1.63 -9.58 -16.09
C VAL A 102 1.14 -8.92 -17.40
N GLU A 103 0.94 -9.69 -18.46
CA GLU A 103 0.43 -9.18 -19.73
C GLU A 103 -1.00 -8.63 -19.64
N ALA A 104 -1.85 -9.16 -18.76
CA ALA A 104 -3.21 -8.65 -18.58
C ALA A 104 -3.24 -7.23 -18.01
N VAL A 105 -2.18 -6.81 -17.33
CA VAL A 105 -2.05 -5.42 -16.83
C VAL A 105 -1.93 -4.46 -18.00
N LYS A 106 -1.25 -4.84 -19.08
CA LYS A 106 -1.06 -4.01 -20.28
C LYS A 106 -2.37 -3.62 -20.98
N SER A 107 -3.45 -4.35 -20.73
CA SER A 107 -4.80 -4.05 -21.24
C SER A 107 -5.64 -3.12 -20.37
N MET A 108 -5.10 -2.66 -19.24
CA MET A 108 -5.81 -1.79 -18.30
C MET A 108 -5.67 -0.32 -18.72
N PHE A 109 -6.63 0.18 -19.50
CA PHE A 109 -6.70 1.56 -19.95
C PHE A 109 -7.59 2.41 -19.04
N GLY A 110 -7.31 3.72 -18.97
CA GLY A 110 -8.13 4.69 -18.27
C GLY A 110 -8.08 4.59 -16.75
N PHE A 111 -7.06 3.93 -16.21
CA PHE A 111 -6.82 3.90 -14.77
C PHE A 111 -6.00 5.11 -14.34
N ASN A 112 -6.34 5.66 -13.16
CA ASN A 112 -5.69 6.84 -12.59
C ASN A 112 -4.72 6.49 -11.48
N LEU A 113 -4.91 5.33 -10.84
CA LEU A 113 -4.11 4.84 -9.75
C LEU A 113 -3.88 3.34 -9.90
N PHE A 114 -2.63 2.92 -9.74
CA PHE A 114 -2.26 1.54 -9.46
C PHE A 114 -1.75 1.45 -8.03
N TRP A 115 -2.33 0.56 -7.23
CA TRP A 115 -1.89 0.30 -5.88
C TRP A 115 -1.38 -1.13 -5.76
N VAL A 116 -0.09 -1.28 -5.49
CA VAL A 116 0.58 -2.55 -5.22
C VAL A 116 0.68 -2.74 -3.72
N GLU A 117 -0.07 -3.67 -3.20
CA GLU A 117 -0.06 -4.07 -1.79
C GLU A 117 0.87 -5.27 -1.60
N GLU A 118 1.51 -5.38 -0.44
CA GLU A 118 2.62 -6.33 -0.20
C GLU A 118 3.76 -6.17 -1.22
N ALA A 119 4.12 -4.92 -1.51
CA ALA A 119 5.08 -4.57 -2.55
C ALA A 119 6.48 -5.18 -2.36
N GLN A 120 6.84 -5.63 -1.15
CA GLN A 120 8.08 -6.35 -0.88
C GLN A 120 8.17 -7.69 -1.64
N THR A 121 7.04 -8.20 -2.15
CA THR A 121 7.02 -9.44 -2.94
C THR A 121 7.06 -9.21 -4.44
N ILE A 122 6.94 -7.95 -4.90
CA ILE A 122 6.92 -7.63 -6.33
C ILE A 122 8.24 -8.01 -7.01
N SER A 123 8.14 -8.65 -8.17
CA SER A 123 9.30 -8.93 -9.01
C SER A 123 9.73 -7.68 -9.80
N PHE A 124 11.01 -7.63 -10.20
CA PHE A 124 11.49 -6.60 -11.13
C PHE A 124 10.72 -6.62 -12.45
N GLU A 125 10.35 -7.79 -12.92
CA GLU A 125 9.58 -7.98 -14.15
C GLU A 125 8.18 -7.38 -14.02
N SER A 126 7.46 -7.69 -12.95
CA SER A 126 6.14 -7.14 -12.68
C SER A 126 6.17 -5.61 -12.55
N LEU A 127 7.15 -5.07 -11.82
CA LEU A 127 7.31 -3.64 -11.67
C LEU A 127 7.59 -2.94 -13.01
N LYS A 128 8.46 -3.54 -13.84
CA LYS A 128 8.80 -3.04 -15.19
C LYS A 128 7.61 -3.07 -16.15
N ALA A 129 6.72 -4.04 -16.02
CA ALA A 129 5.51 -4.11 -16.83
C ALA A 129 4.42 -3.14 -16.38
N LEU A 130 4.28 -2.97 -15.06
CA LEU A 130 3.21 -2.19 -14.45
C LEU A 130 3.40 -0.68 -14.66
N THR A 131 4.62 -0.16 -14.50
CA THR A 131 4.88 1.27 -14.54
C THR A 131 4.53 1.96 -15.87
N PRO A 132 4.86 1.42 -17.07
CA PRO A 132 4.53 2.07 -18.32
C PRO A 132 3.08 1.88 -18.76
N THR A 133 2.32 1.03 -18.09
CA THR A 133 0.92 0.78 -18.44
C THR A 133 0.00 1.91 -17.98
N LEU A 134 0.31 2.52 -16.85
CA LEU A 134 -0.47 3.62 -16.29
C LEU A 134 -0.07 4.94 -16.97
N ARG A 135 -0.94 5.47 -17.85
CA ARG A 135 -0.61 6.57 -18.77
C ARG A 135 -1.47 7.82 -18.61
N GLU A 136 -2.53 7.75 -17.82
CA GLU A 136 -3.40 8.91 -17.61
C GLU A 136 -2.60 10.06 -16.97
N GLN A 137 -2.92 11.28 -17.39
CA GLN A 137 -2.26 12.47 -16.85
C GLN A 137 -2.52 12.56 -15.34
N GLY A 138 -1.47 12.80 -14.56
CA GLY A 138 -1.55 12.88 -13.10
C GLY A 138 -1.78 11.53 -12.41
N SER A 139 -1.68 10.42 -13.16
CA SER A 139 -1.82 9.08 -12.58
C SER A 139 -0.65 8.75 -11.64
N GLN A 140 -0.95 7.97 -10.62
CA GLN A 140 -0.01 7.60 -9.55
C GLN A 140 0.12 6.10 -9.41
N ILE A 141 1.29 5.66 -8.95
CA ILE A 141 1.54 4.30 -8.50
C ILE A 141 1.81 4.34 -7.01
N TRP A 142 0.95 3.70 -6.24
CA TRP A 142 1.12 3.52 -4.80
C TRP A 142 1.69 2.14 -4.53
N LEU A 143 2.68 2.08 -3.65
CA LEU A 143 3.28 0.83 -3.21
C LEU A 143 3.28 0.80 -1.67
N SER A 144 2.76 -0.27 -1.11
CA SER A 144 2.75 -0.46 0.35
C SER A 144 3.29 -1.83 0.73
N GLY A 145 4.10 -1.89 1.77
CA GLY A 145 4.66 -3.16 2.23
C GLY A 145 5.57 -3.03 3.45
N ASN A 146 5.97 -4.19 3.95
CA ASN A 146 7.05 -4.32 4.94
C ASN A 146 8.28 -4.88 4.21
N PRO A 147 9.40 -4.14 4.10
CA PRO A 147 10.58 -4.58 3.37
C PRO A 147 11.08 -5.92 3.90
N ARG A 148 11.38 -6.88 3.00
CA ARG A 148 11.94 -8.19 3.41
C ARG A 148 13.44 -8.16 3.46
N SER A 149 14.05 -7.87 2.31
CA SER A 149 15.48 -7.83 2.11
C SER A 149 15.88 -6.51 1.48
N SER A 150 17.12 -6.09 1.72
CA SER A 150 17.69 -4.92 1.06
C SER A 150 17.83 -5.09 -0.46
N THR A 151 17.73 -6.34 -0.97
CA THR A 151 17.86 -6.69 -2.39
C THR A 151 16.53 -6.97 -3.09
N ASP A 152 15.40 -6.89 -2.40
CA ASP A 152 14.11 -7.00 -3.10
C ASP A 152 13.86 -5.78 -4.02
N ALA A 153 13.09 -5.97 -5.10
CA ALA A 153 12.87 -4.94 -6.11
C ALA A 153 12.24 -3.67 -5.53
N PHE A 154 11.38 -3.81 -4.55
CA PHE A 154 10.74 -2.72 -3.85
C PHE A 154 11.75 -1.89 -3.05
N SER A 155 12.59 -2.55 -2.27
CA SER A 155 13.63 -1.93 -1.45
C SER A 155 14.70 -1.26 -2.31
N GLU A 156 15.21 -1.94 -3.33
CA GLU A 156 16.23 -1.38 -4.22
C GLU A 156 15.75 -0.15 -4.98
N ARG A 157 14.49 -0.16 -5.43
CA ARG A 157 13.97 0.94 -6.26
C ARG A 157 13.48 2.12 -5.43
N PHE A 158 12.87 1.89 -4.26
CA PHE A 158 12.10 2.92 -3.56
C PHE A 158 12.56 3.25 -2.15
N ILE A 159 13.43 2.45 -1.53
CA ILE A 159 13.87 2.68 -0.14
C ILE A 159 15.37 3.02 -0.10
N LYS A 160 16.21 2.14 -0.60
CA LYS A 160 17.68 2.30 -0.54
C LYS A 160 18.18 3.63 -1.12
N PRO A 161 17.69 4.12 -2.27
CA PRO A 161 18.16 5.39 -2.82
C PRO A 161 17.93 6.58 -1.87
N PHE A 162 16.96 6.46 -0.98
CA PHE A 162 16.52 7.54 -0.08
C PHE A 162 16.77 7.23 1.40
N GLU A 163 17.43 6.13 1.70
CA GLU A 163 17.58 5.56 3.05
C GLU A 163 18.12 6.55 4.07
N LYS A 164 19.12 7.36 3.68
CA LYS A 164 19.73 8.35 4.58
C LYS A 164 18.69 9.35 5.12
N GLN A 165 17.84 9.87 4.24
CA GLN A 165 16.80 10.82 4.64
C GLN A 165 15.64 10.12 5.36
N LEU A 166 15.25 8.94 4.89
CA LEU A 166 14.20 8.14 5.53
C LEU A 166 14.57 7.75 6.97
N ASN A 167 15.83 7.45 7.22
CA ASN A 167 16.30 7.13 8.57
C ASN A 167 16.31 8.36 9.49
N ARG A 168 16.55 9.54 8.96
CA ARG A 168 16.55 10.80 9.70
C ARG A 168 15.15 11.34 9.95
N ASP A 169 14.34 11.44 8.89
CA ASP A 169 13.10 12.20 8.88
C ASP A 169 11.84 11.33 8.79
N GLY A 170 11.98 10.04 8.42
CA GLY A 170 10.86 9.14 8.19
C GLY A 170 10.06 9.43 6.92
N ILE A 171 10.47 10.44 6.14
CA ILE A 171 9.84 10.85 4.89
C ILE A 171 10.90 11.33 3.90
N TYR A 172 10.68 11.03 2.61
CA TYR A 172 11.42 11.57 1.49
C TYR A 172 10.46 12.08 0.43
N GLU A 173 10.76 13.21 -0.18
CA GLU A 173 9.96 13.84 -1.23
C GLU A 173 10.86 14.47 -2.29
N ASP A 174 10.55 14.20 -3.56
CA ASP A 174 11.05 14.87 -4.74
C ASP A 174 9.95 15.02 -5.80
N ASP A 175 10.28 15.43 -7.02
CA ASP A 175 9.28 15.61 -8.09
C ASP A 175 8.60 14.32 -8.52
N MET A 176 9.23 13.15 -8.29
CA MET A 176 8.76 11.84 -8.72
C MET A 176 8.27 10.96 -7.58
N HIS A 177 8.77 11.17 -6.36
CA HIS A 177 8.59 10.26 -5.24
C HIS A 177 8.09 10.99 -3.99
N LEU A 178 7.12 10.36 -3.32
CA LEU A 178 6.79 10.59 -1.92
C LEU A 178 6.94 9.24 -1.20
N VAL A 179 7.93 9.12 -0.33
CA VAL A 179 8.21 7.88 0.41
C VAL A 179 8.03 8.14 1.89
N ILE A 180 7.18 7.35 2.53
CA ILE A 180 6.80 7.49 3.94
C ILE A 180 7.15 6.20 4.67
N ARG A 181 8.00 6.30 5.70
CA ARG A 181 8.19 5.23 6.67
C ARG A 181 7.14 5.36 7.76
N MET A 182 6.32 4.32 7.95
CA MET A 182 5.22 4.31 8.89
C MET A 182 5.22 3.04 9.72
N ASN A 183 5.38 3.16 11.02
CA ASN A 183 5.38 2.04 11.97
C ASN A 183 4.19 2.13 12.92
N TYR A 184 4.09 1.16 13.85
CA TYR A 184 3.00 1.11 14.83
C TYR A 184 2.87 2.38 15.66
N GLU A 185 3.98 3.08 15.94
CA GLU A 185 4.01 4.35 16.69
C GLU A 185 3.26 5.48 15.97
N ASP A 186 3.19 5.42 14.65
CA ASP A 186 2.51 6.40 13.80
C ASP A 186 1.00 6.11 13.66
N ASN A 187 0.53 4.98 14.20
CA ASN A 187 -0.87 4.58 14.18
C ASN A 187 -1.55 4.94 15.51
N PRO A 188 -2.39 5.98 15.55
CA PRO A 188 -3.04 6.42 16.81
C PRO A 188 -3.95 5.37 17.46
N TRP A 189 -4.38 4.38 16.67
CA TRP A 189 -5.30 3.33 17.14
C TRP A 189 -4.60 2.05 17.56
N PHE A 190 -3.29 1.93 17.34
CA PHE A 190 -2.52 0.71 17.56
C PHE A 190 -2.65 0.16 18.98
N VAL A 191 -2.53 1.02 19.98
CA VAL A 191 -2.60 0.64 21.40
C VAL A 191 -3.94 0.03 21.83
N LYS A 192 -4.98 0.20 21.03
CA LYS A 192 -6.31 -0.38 21.26
C LYS A 192 -6.49 -1.74 20.58
N THR A 193 -5.48 -2.21 19.88
CA THR A 193 -5.51 -3.49 19.17
C THR A 193 -4.80 -4.59 19.96
N PRO A 194 -5.14 -5.87 19.77
CA PRO A 194 -4.40 -6.99 20.35
C PRO A 194 -2.93 -7.02 19.96
N LEU A 195 -2.56 -6.40 18.85
CA LEU A 195 -1.19 -6.36 18.34
C LEU A 195 -0.20 -5.68 19.30
N GLU A 196 -0.68 -4.77 20.16
CA GLU A 196 0.20 -4.16 21.16
C GLU A 196 0.73 -5.19 22.18
N GLN A 197 -0.09 -6.14 22.58
CA GLN A 197 0.35 -7.22 23.47
C GLN A 197 1.35 -8.16 22.76
N GLU A 198 1.10 -8.48 21.50
CA GLU A 198 2.03 -9.27 20.68
C GLU A 198 3.37 -8.56 20.54
N ARG A 199 3.35 -7.28 20.25
CA ARG A 199 4.58 -6.46 20.12
C ARG A 199 5.40 -6.44 21.40
N VAL A 200 4.76 -6.25 22.55
CA VAL A 200 5.43 -6.26 23.86
C VAL A 200 6.06 -7.63 24.12
N HIS A 201 5.34 -8.70 23.84
CA HIS A 201 5.86 -10.06 23.96
C HIS A 201 7.06 -10.28 23.03
N ASP A 202 6.95 -9.89 21.76
CA ASP A 202 8.00 -10.06 20.77
C ASP A 202 9.28 -9.28 21.12
N ARG A 203 9.12 -8.08 21.70
CA ARG A 203 10.26 -7.28 22.15
C ARG A 203 11.10 -7.99 23.20
N GLN A 204 10.47 -8.82 24.04
CA GLN A 204 11.14 -9.54 25.12
C GLN A 204 11.70 -10.90 24.66
N ASN A 205 11.13 -11.50 23.63
CA ASN A 205 11.37 -12.90 23.28
C ASN A 205 12.03 -13.10 21.92
N LEU A 206 11.99 -12.14 21.01
CA LEU A 206 12.61 -12.27 19.69
C LEU A 206 14.02 -11.67 19.65
N PRO A 207 14.90 -12.20 18.78
CA PRO A 207 16.13 -11.50 18.42
C PRO A 207 15.82 -10.09 17.93
N ARG A 208 16.67 -9.13 18.31
CA ARG A 208 16.48 -7.72 17.99
C ARG A 208 16.21 -7.46 16.51
N ALA A 209 16.99 -8.06 15.61
CA ALA A 209 16.82 -7.89 14.16
C ALA A 209 15.45 -8.36 13.67
N MET A 210 14.92 -9.47 14.24
CA MET A 210 13.59 -9.97 13.92
C MET A 210 12.50 -9.02 14.42
N TYR A 211 12.62 -8.52 15.64
CA TYR A 211 11.69 -7.53 16.18
C TYR A 211 11.66 -6.26 15.32
N GLU A 212 12.83 -5.71 15.00
CA GLU A 212 12.96 -4.51 14.17
C GLU A 212 12.39 -4.71 12.76
N HIS A 213 12.55 -5.91 12.19
CA HIS A 213 11.93 -6.25 10.91
C HIS A 213 10.40 -6.27 10.99
N ILE A 214 9.84 -6.96 11.97
CA ILE A 214 8.38 -7.15 12.10
C ILE A 214 7.70 -5.83 12.44
N TRP A 215 8.23 -5.08 13.40
CA TRP A 215 7.55 -3.94 14.01
C TRP A 215 8.05 -2.57 13.54
N GLU A 216 9.30 -2.48 13.11
CA GLU A 216 9.93 -1.19 12.73
C GLU A 216 10.25 -1.09 11.23
N GLY A 217 9.89 -2.10 10.43
CA GLY A 217 10.02 -2.06 8.98
C GLY A 217 11.47 -2.06 8.48
N LYS A 218 12.40 -2.62 9.26
CA LYS A 218 13.79 -2.78 8.82
C LYS A 218 13.94 -4.03 7.95
N HIS A 219 14.93 -4.00 7.06
CA HIS A 219 15.30 -5.19 6.29
C HIS A 219 15.76 -6.32 7.21
N LEU A 220 15.42 -7.56 6.85
CA LEU A 220 15.96 -8.76 7.47
C LEU A 220 16.86 -9.47 6.45
N ASP A 221 18.08 -8.97 6.31
CA ASP A 221 19.08 -9.63 5.47
C ASP A 221 19.66 -10.80 6.27
N THR A 222 19.53 -12.00 5.75
CA THR A 222 20.25 -13.18 6.28
C THR A 222 21.73 -13.03 5.98
N VAL A 223 22.51 -13.06 7.02
CA VAL A 223 23.99 -13.11 6.94
C VAL A 223 24.42 -14.46 6.37
#